data_3780ff27f025fce29505a94271a0147e
#
_entry.id   3780ff27f025fce29505a94271a0147e
#
_cell.length_a   1.000
_cell.length_b   1.000
_cell.length_c   1.000
_cell.angle_alpha   90.00
_cell.angle_beta   90.00
_cell.angle_gamma   90.00
#
_symmetry.space_group_name_H-M   'P 1'
#
loop_
_entity.id
_entity.type
_entity.pdbx_description
1 polymer ?
#
loop_
_entity_poly.entity_id
_entity_poly.type
_entity_poly.pdbx_seq_one_letter_code
_entity_poly.pdbx_strand_id
1 'polypeptide(L)'
;MNTEEAIELITQNYSASEGSLIFSLHERNTFSSRQFWDLYDSIDTVVNASHHNDQLTEQISSCYQAILKMLIWHFDAKDLFTIECLPYDYPWYIDCLDYAVLAYYRKNPEILKSAGRDNAVKRYIDCLDKGSIPWSRMFTAYGTAENYCELLSALEQTTDIEQWEKNYNRLSDFEHQSTLFPPAPFVLVFLVRILQQLLRNGNADAIVKKLLDRFLYYAGLCNTAESMDHAEPLRQFSDLLNDENLLPEDYIEEDLLKIYEDPDAISDQLFYSFYYYAKIVLSEVPDILDYYKCYPDESKELRRRTENIPL
;
A
#
# COMPACT_ATOMS: atom_id res chain seq x y z
N MET A 1 -17.23 -10.30 4.54
CA MET A 1 -16.98 -11.73 4.84
C MET A 1 -18.05 -12.23 5.79
N ASN A 2 -18.66 -13.38 5.53
CA ASN A 2 -19.57 -14.04 6.47
C ASN A 2 -18.81 -15.00 7.40
N THR A 3 -19.51 -15.52 8.46
CA THR A 3 -18.85 -16.36 9.48
C THR A 3 -18.35 -17.71 8.94
N GLU A 4 -19.03 -18.31 7.95
CA GLU A 4 -18.61 -19.59 7.36
C GLU A 4 -17.34 -19.40 6.52
N GLU A 5 -17.28 -18.36 5.70
CA GLU A 5 -16.08 -17.96 4.95
C GLU A 5 -14.90 -17.67 5.89
N ALA A 6 -15.14 -16.97 7.00
CA ALA A 6 -14.12 -16.67 8.01
C ALA A 6 -13.53 -17.94 8.64
N ILE A 7 -14.39 -18.90 9.02
CA ILE A 7 -13.96 -20.19 9.56
C ILE A 7 -13.16 -20.98 8.53
N GLU A 8 -13.58 -20.96 7.27
CA GLU A 8 -12.85 -21.64 6.19
C GLU A 8 -11.46 -21.05 6.01
N LEU A 9 -11.30 -19.72 5.97
CA LEU A 9 -10.00 -19.05 5.85
C LEU A 9 -9.08 -19.31 7.04
N ILE A 10 -9.61 -19.34 8.28
CA ILE A 10 -8.84 -19.75 9.47
C ILE A 10 -8.36 -21.20 9.31
N THR A 11 -9.23 -22.11 8.84
CA THR A 11 -8.90 -23.53 8.65
C THR A 11 -7.86 -23.70 7.54
N GLN A 12 -7.94 -22.94 6.45
CA GLN A 12 -6.94 -22.93 5.38
C GLN A 12 -5.57 -22.45 5.88
N ASN A 13 -5.53 -21.43 6.73
CA ASN A 13 -4.29 -21.00 7.37
C ASN A 13 -3.74 -22.07 8.32
N TYR A 14 -4.57 -22.68 9.15
CA TYR A 14 -4.17 -23.75 10.08
C TYR A 14 -3.55 -24.95 9.35
N SER A 15 -4.11 -25.35 8.22
CA SER A 15 -3.61 -26.44 7.39
C SER A 15 -2.52 -26.03 6.39
N ALA A 16 -2.07 -24.78 6.42
CA ALA A 16 -1.11 -24.22 5.45
C ALA A 16 -1.51 -24.53 4.00
N SER A 17 -2.77 -24.37 3.65
CA SER A 17 -3.28 -24.60 2.29
C SER A 17 -2.78 -23.52 1.34
N GLU A 18 -2.62 -23.87 0.07
CA GLU A 18 -2.23 -22.90 -0.97
C GLU A 18 -3.18 -21.68 -0.97
N GLY A 19 -2.61 -20.50 -1.05
CA GLY A 19 -3.35 -19.22 -0.97
C GLY A 19 -3.47 -18.65 0.46
N SER A 20 -3.11 -19.40 1.52
CA SER A 20 -3.08 -18.88 2.89
C SER A 20 -1.77 -18.15 3.23
N LEU A 21 -1.81 -17.27 4.25
CA LEU A 21 -0.62 -16.60 4.75
C LEU A 21 0.45 -17.59 5.26
N ILE A 22 0.04 -18.60 6.01
CA ILE A 22 0.95 -19.61 6.57
C ILE A 22 1.66 -20.37 5.44
N PHE A 23 0.94 -20.73 4.37
CA PHE A 23 1.56 -21.33 3.18
C PHE A 23 2.58 -20.39 2.53
N SER A 24 2.22 -19.13 2.34
CA SER A 24 3.13 -18.15 1.71
C SER A 24 4.38 -17.91 2.54
N LEU A 25 4.25 -17.84 3.86
CA LEU A 25 5.39 -17.69 4.77
C LEU A 25 6.27 -18.95 4.80
N HIS A 26 5.68 -20.16 4.81
CA HIS A 26 6.40 -21.41 4.99
C HIS A 26 6.98 -21.96 3.69
N GLU A 27 6.18 -22.00 2.61
CA GLU A 27 6.57 -22.65 1.35
C GLU A 27 7.18 -21.68 0.34
N ARG A 28 6.83 -20.38 0.43
CA ARG A 28 7.32 -19.35 -0.49
C ARG A 28 8.27 -18.36 0.14
N ASN A 29 8.44 -18.44 1.45
CA ASN A 29 9.23 -17.48 2.23
C ASN A 29 8.83 -16.01 2.00
N THR A 30 7.55 -15.75 1.74
CA THR A 30 7.07 -14.42 1.34
C THR A 30 5.93 -13.96 2.25
N PHE A 31 6.00 -12.72 2.73
CA PHE A 31 4.89 -12.07 3.44
C PHE A 31 3.92 -11.48 2.42
N SER A 32 2.63 -11.74 2.60
CA SER A 32 1.55 -11.17 1.80
C SER A 32 0.62 -10.35 2.70
N SER A 33 0.64 -9.03 2.55
CA SER A 33 -0.25 -8.15 3.31
C SER A 33 -1.72 -8.49 3.10
N ARG A 34 -2.13 -8.83 1.87
CA ARG A 34 -3.51 -9.26 1.59
C ARG A 34 -3.90 -10.48 2.40
N GLN A 35 -3.10 -11.56 2.36
CA GLN A 35 -3.39 -12.79 3.10
C GLN A 35 -3.33 -12.59 4.61
N PHE A 36 -2.50 -11.66 5.08
CA PHE A 36 -2.48 -11.25 6.48
C PHE A 36 -3.81 -10.62 6.89
N TRP A 37 -4.31 -9.67 6.10
CA TRP A 37 -5.58 -9.01 6.40
C TRP A 37 -6.77 -9.95 6.22
N ASP A 38 -6.72 -10.90 5.30
CA ASP A 38 -7.75 -11.95 5.17
C ASP A 38 -7.82 -12.80 6.44
N LEU A 39 -6.68 -13.18 7.04
CA LEU A 39 -6.64 -13.90 8.32
C LEU A 39 -7.13 -13.02 9.47
N TYR A 40 -6.67 -11.77 9.56
CA TYR A 40 -7.10 -10.81 10.58
C TYR A 40 -8.62 -10.61 10.54
N ASP A 41 -9.19 -10.31 9.38
CA ASP A 41 -10.62 -10.06 9.19
C ASP A 41 -11.46 -11.31 9.46
N SER A 42 -10.89 -12.52 9.24
CA SER A 42 -11.54 -13.78 9.61
C SER A 42 -11.65 -13.93 11.12
N ILE A 43 -10.60 -13.59 11.86
CA ILE A 43 -10.63 -13.61 13.33
C ILE A 43 -11.59 -12.54 13.85
N ASP A 44 -11.54 -11.32 13.32
CA ASP A 44 -12.47 -10.24 13.66
C ASP A 44 -13.94 -10.66 13.44
N THR A 45 -14.23 -11.29 12.29
CA THR A 45 -15.58 -11.76 11.94
C THR A 45 -16.10 -12.78 12.94
N VAL A 46 -15.31 -13.80 13.33
CA VAL A 46 -15.76 -14.80 14.30
C VAL A 46 -15.90 -14.23 15.71
N VAL A 47 -15.09 -13.24 16.08
CA VAL A 47 -15.21 -12.50 17.35
C VAL A 47 -16.52 -11.74 17.41
N ASN A 48 -16.84 -10.95 16.37
CA ASN A 48 -18.07 -10.15 16.29
C ASN A 48 -19.33 -11.03 16.22
N ALA A 49 -19.25 -12.20 15.58
CA ALA A 49 -20.32 -13.19 15.55
C ALA A 49 -20.47 -13.98 16.85
N SER A 50 -19.60 -13.74 17.85
CA SER A 50 -19.53 -14.51 19.11
C SER A 50 -19.36 -16.01 18.86
N HIS A 51 -18.71 -16.41 17.78
CA HIS A 51 -18.50 -17.81 17.41
C HIS A 51 -17.20 -18.33 18.02
N HIS A 52 -17.34 -19.08 19.11
CA HIS A 52 -16.23 -19.63 19.89
C HIS A 52 -16.40 -21.11 20.10
N ASN A 53 -15.37 -21.89 19.78
CA ASN A 53 -15.30 -23.34 20.11
C ASN A 53 -13.82 -23.75 20.21
N ASP A 54 -13.60 -24.96 20.75
CA ASP A 54 -12.26 -25.49 21.04
C ASP A 54 -11.43 -25.65 19.72
N GLN A 55 -12.07 -26.07 18.65
CA GLN A 55 -11.40 -26.24 17.35
C GLN A 55 -10.88 -24.91 16.81
N LEU A 56 -11.70 -23.87 16.77
CA LEU A 56 -11.25 -22.53 16.35
C LEU A 56 -10.19 -21.96 17.27
N THR A 57 -10.30 -22.23 18.58
CA THR A 57 -9.29 -21.82 19.56
C THR A 57 -7.94 -22.44 19.24
N GLU A 58 -7.91 -23.75 18.93
CA GLU A 58 -6.69 -24.44 18.51
C GLU A 58 -6.14 -23.87 17.19
N GLN A 59 -7.00 -23.67 16.19
CA GLN A 59 -6.62 -23.19 14.89
C GLN A 59 -6.02 -21.77 14.96
N ILE A 60 -6.70 -20.83 15.62
CA ILE A 60 -6.23 -19.45 15.79
C ILE A 60 -4.90 -19.41 16.55
N SER A 61 -4.79 -20.18 17.65
CA SER A 61 -3.55 -20.30 18.42
C SER A 61 -2.39 -20.78 17.55
N SER A 62 -2.64 -21.83 16.78
CA SER A 62 -1.61 -22.43 15.94
C SER A 62 -1.15 -21.49 14.82
N CYS A 63 -2.09 -20.78 14.18
CA CYS A 63 -1.75 -19.77 13.18
C CYS A 63 -0.89 -18.64 13.77
N TYR A 64 -1.30 -18.10 14.91
CA TYR A 64 -0.57 -17.05 15.60
C TYR A 64 0.85 -17.49 15.98
N GLN A 65 0.98 -18.69 16.60
CA GLN A 65 2.27 -19.26 16.96
C GLN A 65 3.17 -19.52 15.74
N ALA A 66 2.60 -20.00 14.63
CA ALA A 66 3.34 -20.24 13.40
C ALA A 66 3.94 -18.93 12.84
N ILE A 67 3.15 -17.86 12.79
CA ILE A 67 3.62 -16.55 12.33
C ILE A 67 4.77 -16.04 13.21
N LEU A 68 4.58 -16.03 14.54
CA LEU A 68 5.64 -15.58 15.46
C LEU A 68 6.91 -16.43 15.33
N LYS A 69 6.78 -17.73 15.16
CA LYS A 69 7.92 -18.64 14.99
C LYS A 69 8.70 -18.38 13.74
N MET A 70 8.02 -18.12 12.59
CA MET A 70 8.67 -17.77 11.34
C MET A 70 9.37 -16.40 11.42
N LEU A 71 8.81 -15.42 12.13
CA LEU A 71 9.49 -14.16 12.41
C LEU A 71 10.74 -14.35 13.27
N ILE A 72 10.68 -15.22 14.30
CA ILE A 72 11.87 -15.55 15.12
C ILE A 72 12.96 -16.15 14.23
N TRP A 73 12.64 -17.08 13.35
CA TRP A 73 13.60 -17.67 12.44
C TRP A 73 14.18 -16.62 11.46
N HIS A 74 13.34 -15.75 10.91
CA HIS A 74 13.79 -14.68 10.03
C HIS A 74 14.85 -13.76 10.68
N PHE A 75 14.71 -13.46 11.97
CA PHE A 75 15.62 -12.59 12.69
C PHE A 75 16.78 -13.32 13.40
N ASP A 76 16.78 -14.65 13.41
CA ASP A 76 17.92 -15.41 13.94
C ASP A 76 19.05 -15.46 12.91
N ALA A 77 20.14 -14.76 13.21
CA ALA A 77 21.32 -14.72 12.35
C ALA A 77 21.97 -16.10 12.08
N LYS A 78 21.56 -17.14 12.81
CA LYS A 78 22.05 -18.53 12.64
C LYS A 78 21.11 -19.35 11.76
N ASP A 79 19.90 -18.87 11.49
CA ASP A 79 18.96 -19.51 10.59
C ASP A 79 19.15 -19.00 9.17
N LEU A 80 18.87 -19.84 8.18
CA LEU A 80 18.90 -19.47 6.76
C LEU A 80 17.52 -19.03 6.26
N PHE A 81 16.50 -19.14 7.10
CA PHE A 81 15.15 -18.74 6.76
C PHE A 81 15.04 -17.23 6.69
N THR A 82 14.55 -16.72 5.57
CA THR A 82 14.30 -15.28 5.37
C THR A 82 12.92 -15.07 4.78
N ILE A 83 12.18 -14.08 5.30
CA ILE A 83 10.88 -13.70 4.76
C ILE A 83 11.09 -12.56 3.76
N GLU A 84 10.77 -12.82 2.50
CA GLU A 84 10.72 -11.79 1.47
C GLU A 84 9.45 -10.92 1.63
N CYS A 85 9.51 -9.68 1.17
CA CYS A 85 8.41 -8.73 1.24
C CYS A 85 7.86 -8.47 2.66
N LEU A 86 8.64 -8.78 3.72
CA LEU A 86 8.26 -8.41 5.07
C LEU A 86 8.21 -6.87 5.17
N PRO A 87 7.08 -6.27 5.56
CA PRO A 87 6.97 -4.82 5.73
C PRO A 87 7.96 -4.30 6.77
N TYR A 88 8.47 -3.07 6.57
CA TYR A 88 9.39 -2.45 7.54
C TYR A 88 8.70 -2.27 8.90
N ASP A 89 7.40 -2.04 8.89
CA ASP A 89 6.53 -1.85 10.05
C ASP A 89 5.81 -3.13 10.47
N TYR A 90 6.39 -4.30 10.17
CA TYR A 90 5.85 -5.60 10.60
C TYR A 90 5.41 -5.65 12.09
N PRO A 91 6.00 -4.88 13.03
CA PRO A 91 5.51 -4.85 14.41
C PRO A 91 4.06 -4.37 14.51
N TRP A 92 3.65 -3.44 13.66
CA TRP A 92 2.27 -2.97 13.61
C TRP A 92 1.29 -4.09 13.20
N TYR A 93 1.68 -4.92 12.21
CA TYR A 93 0.89 -6.08 11.81
C TYR A 93 0.75 -7.09 12.95
N ILE A 94 1.84 -7.37 13.65
CA ILE A 94 1.80 -8.31 14.80
C ILE A 94 0.95 -7.75 15.93
N ASP A 95 1.05 -6.47 16.21
CA ASP A 95 0.20 -5.81 17.20
C ASP A 95 -1.29 -5.92 16.82
N CYS A 96 -1.65 -5.71 15.55
CA CYS A 96 -3.03 -5.88 15.08
C CYS A 96 -3.52 -7.32 15.31
N LEU A 97 -2.70 -8.30 14.90
CA LEU A 97 -3.05 -9.72 15.08
C LEU A 97 -3.16 -10.12 16.55
N ASP A 98 -2.27 -9.62 17.42
CA ASP A 98 -2.30 -9.87 18.87
C ASP A 98 -3.60 -9.37 19.48
N TYR A 99 -4.07 -8.18 19.11
CA TYR A 99 -5.37 -7.66 19.55
C TYR A 99 -6.54 -8.51 19.06
N ALA A 100 -6.51 -8.99 17.81
CA ALA A 100 -7.56 -9.87 17.28
C ALA A 100 -7.62 -11.20 18.03
N VAL A 101 -6.46 -11.82 18.26
CA VAL A 101 -6.33 -13.06 19.04
C VAL A 101 -6.77 -12.86 20.48
N LEU A 102 -6.38 -11.74 21.11
CA LEU A 102 -6.79 -11.41 22.49
C LEU A 102 -8.30 -11.18 22.58
N ALA A 103 -8.91 -10.49 21.60
CA ALA A 103 -10.35 -10.28 21.52
C ALA A 103 -11.09 -11.62 21.43
N TYR A 104 -10.58 -12.55 20.63
CA TYR A 104 -11.13 -13.89 20.50
C TYR A 104 -11.09 -14.64 21.85
N TYR A 105 -9.92 -14.71 22.52
CA TYR A 105 -9.79 -15.41 23.79
C TYR A 105 -10.62 -14.82 24.91
N ARG A 106 -10.72 -13.50 24.95
CA ARG A 106 -11.51 -12.80 25.97
C ARG A 106 -12.99 -12.68 25.62
N LYS A 107 -13.40 -13.13 24.43
CA LYS A 107 -14.77 -13.02 23.90
C LYS A 107 -15.29 -11.58 23.97
N ASN A 108 -14.41 -10.63 23.64
CA ASN A 108 -14.68 -9.20 23.80
C ASN A 108 -14.30 -8.42 22.55
N PRO A 109 -15.26 -8.10 21.65
CA PRO A 109 -15.01 -7.33 20.42
C PRO A 109 -14.57 -5.87 20.68
N GLU A 110 -14.83 -5.30 21.88
CA GLU A 110 -14.40 -3.94 22.19
C GLU A 110 -12.87 -3.78 22.23
N ILE A 111 -12.13 -4.88 22.39
CA ILE A 111 -10.66 -4.89 22.33
C ILE A 111 -10.18 -4.46 20.93
N LEU A 112 -10.86 -4.90 19.88
CA LEU A 112 -10.56 -4.51 18.49
C LEU A 112 -10.75 -3.01 18.28
N LYS A 113 -11.86 -2.44 18.79
CA LYS A 113 -12.15 -1.01 18.71
C LYS A 113 -11.15 -0.15 19.49
N SER A 114 -10.72 -0.64 20.66
CA SER A 114 -9.78 0.08 21.52
C SER A 114 -8.34 0.06 21.01
N ALA A 115 -8.03 -0.84 20.10
CA ALA A 115 -6.70 -0.95 19.51
C ALA A 115 -6.28 0.31 18.72
N GLY A 116 -7.25 1.07 18.16
CA GLY A 116 -7.02 2.33 17.43
C GLY A 116 -6.05 2.19 16.24
N ARG A 117 -5.79 0.94 15.81
CA ARG A 117 -4.69 0.58 14.91
C ARG A 117 -5.14 0.21 13.52
N ASP A 118 -6.46 0.14 13.29
CA ASP A 118 -7.00 -0.15 11.96
C ASP A 118 -7.01 1.13 11.12
N ASN A 119 -5.93 1.37 10.40
CA ASN A 119 -5.83 2.43 9.42
C ASN A 119 -6.30 1.91 8.05
N ALA A 120 -7.55 2.19 7.71
CA ALA A 120 -8.16 1.70 6.47
C ALA A 120 -7.39 2.14 5.20
N VAL A 121 -6.81 3.34 5.22
CA VAL A 121 -6.01 3.85 4.09
C VAL A 121 -4.72 3.03 3.96
N LYS A 122 -4.02 2.80 5.08
CA LYS A 122 -2.80 1.98 5.07
C LYS A 122 -3.09 0.55 4.60
N ARG A 123 -4.12 -0.09 5.15
CA ARG A 123 -4.54 -1.44 4.70
C ARG A 123 -4.82 -1.49 3.21
N TYR A 124 -5.51 -0.48 2.68
CA TYR A 124 -5.78 -0.38 1.25
C TYR A 124 -4.48 -0.25 0.44
N ILE A 125 -3.58 0.65 0.85
CA ILE A 125 -2.27 0.84 0.22
C ILE A 125 -1.48 -0.48 0.25
N ASP A 126 -1.41 -1.16 1.39
CA ASP A 126 -0.64 -2.40 1.56
C ASP A 126 -1.16 -3.56 0.70
N CYS A 127 -2.48 -3.62 0.49
CA CYS A 127 -3.14 -4.67 -0.31
C CYS A 127 -3.25 -4.33 -1.80
N LEU A 128 -2.88 -3.11 -2.21
CA LEU A 128 -3.05 -2.67 -3.58
C LEU A 128 -2.23 -3.51 -4.55
N ASP A 129 -2.88 -4.03 -5.58
CA ASP A 129 -2.25 -4.78 -6.66
C ASP A 129 -2.25 -3.95 -7.94
N LYS A 130 -1.07 -3.76 -8.55
CA LYS A 130 -0.95 -2.99 -9.79
C LYS A 130 -1.76 -3.56 -10.95
N GLY A 131 -1.99 -4.87 -10.98
CA GLY A 131 -2.83 -5.52 -12.00
C GLY A 131 -4.33 -5.28 -11.81
N SER A 132 -4.77 -4.86 -10.62
CA SER A 132 -6.18 -4.55 -10.33
C SER A 132 -6.57 -3.10 -10.61
N ILE A 133 -5.62 -2.23 -10.95
CA ILE A 133 -5.86 -0.81 -11.21
C ILE A 133 -6.27 -0.64 -12.68
N PRO A 134 -7.37 0.08 -12.97
CA PRO A 134 -7.84 0.32 -14.34
C PRO A 134 -7.02 1.43 -15.03
N TRP A 135 -5.72 1.20 -15.22
CA TRP A 135 -4.77 2.18 -15.75
C TRP A 135 -5.21 2.80 -17.08
N SER A 136 -5.81 2.01 -17.98
CA SER A 136 -6.30 2.50 -19.27
C SER A 136 -7.41 3.53 -19.16
N ARG A 137 -8.11 3.58 -18.03
CA ARG A 137 -9.19 4.53 -17.74
C ARG A 137 -8.73 5.78 -16.97
N MET A 138 -7.43 5.88 -16.66
CA MET A 138 -6.84 7.04 -15.99
C MET A 138 -6.15 7.92 -17.02
N PHE A 139 -6.58 9.16 -17.14
CA PHE A 139 -5.90 10.13 -18.01
C PHE A 139 -4.60 10.64 -17.37
N THR A 140 -3.64 11.00 -18.19
CA THR A 140 -2.34 11.59 -17.84
C THR A 140 -2.17 12.92 -18.55
N ALA A 141 -1.01 13.54 -18.48
CA ALA A 141 -0.74 14.76 -19.21
C ALA A 141 -0.83 14.60 -20.75
N TYR A 142 -0.61 13.39 -21.27
CA TYR A 142 -0.48 13.12 -22.71
C TYR A 142 -1.22 11.87 -23.17
N GLY A 143 -2.35 11.54 -22.57
CA GLY A 143 -3.14 10.37 -22.92
C GLY A 143 -3.64 9.59 -21.71
N THR A 144 -3.41 8.28 -21.68
CA THR A 144 -3.80 7.43 -20.56
C THR A 144 -2.64 6.65 -19.98
N ALA A 145 -2.83 6.13 -18.77
CA ALA A 145 -1.83 5.35 -18.05
C ALA A 145 -1.80 3.86 -18.45
N GLU A 146 -2.32 3.46 -19.62
CA GLU A 146 -2.52 2.05 -20.03
C GLU A 146 -1.29 1.14 -19.85
N ASN A 147 -0.08 1.68 -20.08
CA ASN A 147 1.18 0.95 -20.00
C ASN A 147 1.83 0.97 -18.59
N TYR A 148 1.19 1.57 -17.58
CA TYR A 148 1.83 1.80 -16.27
C TYR A 148 2.10 0.51 -15.49
N CYS A 149 1.23 -0.49 -15.60
CA CYS A 149 1.47 -1.79 -14.97
C CYS A 149 2.78 -2.44 -15.46
N GLU A 150 3.03 -2.39 -16.77
CA GLU A 150 4.25 -2.95 -17.38
C GLU A 150 5.48 -2.11 -17.02
N LEU A 151 5.38 -0.78 -17.08
CA LEU A 151 6.48 0.13 -16.74
C LEU A 151 6.90 0.00 -15.27
N LEU A 152 5.94 -0.09 -14.34
CA LEU A 152 6.21 -0.32 -12.93
C LEU A 152 6.89 -1.69 -12.72
N SER A 153 6.45 -2.73 -13.42
CA SER A 153 7.09 -4.04 -13.37
C SER A 153 8.54 -4.01 -13.89
N ALA A 154 8.79 -3.24 -14.94
CA ALA A 154 10.13 -3.06 -15.48
C ALA A 154 11.04 -2.26 -14.52
N LEU A 155 10.50 -1.29 -13.78
CA LEU A 155 11.24 -0.55 -12.75
C LEU A 155 11.60 -1.43 -11.54
N GLU A 156 10.72 -2.33 -11.13
CA GLU A 156 10.97 -3.29 -10.04
C GLU A 156 12.11 -4.27 -10.37
N GLN A 157 12.27 -4.64 -11.65
CA GLN A 157 13.19 -5.68 -12.08
C GLN A 157 14.58 -5.18 -12.46
N THR A 158 14.75 -3.87 -12.69
CA THR A 158 16.03 -3.34 -13.16
C THR A 158 16.85 -2.74 -12.01
N THR A 159 18.16 -3.00 -12.05
CA THR A 159 19.18 -2.34 -11.22
C THR A 159 20.09 -1.43 -12.05
N ASP A 160 19.92 -1.41 -13.36
CA ASP A 160 20.65 -0.52 -14.27
C ASP A 160 20.00 0.86 -14.28
N ILE A 161 20.77 1.89 -13.96
CA ILE A 161 20.29 3.26 -13.79
C ILE A 161 19.79 3.87 -15.10
N GLU A 162 20.44 3.59 -16.24
CA GLU A 162 20.05 4.17 -17.53
C GLU A 162 18.71 3.56 -18.00
N GLN A 163 18.56 2.25 -17.83
CA GLN A 163 17.31 1.57 -18.14
C GLN A 163 16.19 1.99 -17.18
N TRP A 164 16.51 2.17 -15.89
CA TRP A 164 15.56 2.68 -14.91
C TRP A 164 15.06 4.09 -15.28
N GLU A 165 15.96 5.01 -15.58
CA GLU A 165 15.60 6.38 -16.01
C GLU A 165 14.75 6.38 -17.28
N LYS A 166 15.07 5.53 -18.26
CA LYS A 166 14.28 5.40 -19.47
C LYS A 166 12.84 4.94 -19.20
N ASN A 167 12.66 3.95 -18.33
CA ASN A 167 11.33 3.45 -17.96
C ASN A 167 10.58 4.49 -17.13
N TYR A 168 11.28 5.12 -16.17
CA TYR A 168 10.70 6.17 -15.33
C TYR A 168 10.22 7.37 -16.15
N ASN A 169 10.99 7.83 -17.12
CA ASN A 169 10.60 8.96 -17.98
C ASN A 169 9.34 8.65 -18.79
N ARG A 170 9.09 7.38 -19.15
CA ARG A 170 7.84 6.96 -19.80
C ARG A 170 6.66 6.87 -18.83
N LEU A 171 6.94 6.63 -17.56
CA LEU A 171 5.95 6.60 -16.50
C LEU A 171 5.57 8.02 -16.03
N SER A 172 6.44 9.02 -16.21
CA SER A 172 6.35 10.33 -15.54
C SER A 172 5.21 11.23 -15.99
N ASP A 173 4.40 10.84 -16.97
CA ASP A 173 3.26 11.62 -17.47
C ASP A 173 2.10 11.77 -16.45
N PHE A 174 2.19 11.11 -15.29
CA PHE A 174 1.28 11.34 -14.16
C PHE A 174 1.51 12.68 -13.45
N GLU A 175 2.58 13.39 -13.79
CA GLU A 175 2.88 14.76 -13.37
C GLU A 175 3.33 15.58 -14.59
N HIS A 176 2.77 16.76 -14.76
CA HIS A 176 3.22 17.69 -15.79
C HIS A 176 3.00 19.13 -15.32
N GLN A 177 4.02 19.98 -15.49
CA GLN A 177 3.97 21.41 -15.14
C GLN A 177 3.46 21.68 -13.71
N SER A 178 3.93 20.88 -12.75
CA SER A 178 3.53 20.92 -11.34
C SER A 178 2.07 20.50 -11.07
N THR A 179 1.44 19.80 -12.01
CA THR A 179 0.09 19.25 -11.84
C THR A 179 0.15 17.73 -11.74
N LEU A 180 -0.48 17.17 -10.69
CA LEU A 180 -0.66 15.72 -10.52
C LEU A 180 -1.95 15.27 -11.21
N PHE A 181 -1.90 14.11 -11.85
CA PHE A 181 -2.99 13.46 -12.56
C PHE A 181 -3.50 12.21 -11.80
N PRO A 182 -4.67 11.66 -12.14
CA PRO A 182 -5.27 10.52 -11.44
C PRO A 182 -4.34 9.35 -11.11
N PRO A 183 -3.38 8.93 -11.96
CA PRO A 183 -2.47 7.84 -11.64
C PRO A 183 -1.47 8.14 -10.51
N ALA A 184 -1.20 9.43 -10.20
CA ALA A 184 -0.10 9.83 -9.31
C ALA A 184 -0.10 9.12 -7.95
N PRO A 185 -1.19 9.10 -7.14
CA PRO A 185 -1.15 8.45 -5.83
C PRO A 185 -0.87 6.94 -5.95
N PHE A 186 -1.40 6.29 -6.97
CA PHE A 186 -1.17 4.85 -7.20
C PHE A 186 0.27 4.55 -7.64
N VAL A 187 0.79 5.32 -8.57
CA VAL A 187 2.20 5.21 -9.01
C VAL A 187 3.14 5.37 -7.82
N LEU A 188 2.89 6.35 -6.96
CA LEU A 188 3.71 6.59 -5.77
C LEU A 188 3.70 5.41 -4.80
N VAL A 189 2.58 4.70 -4.62
CA VAL A 189 2.54 3.46 -3.81
C VAL A 189 3.58 2.46 -4.33
N PHE A 190 3.62 2.20 -5.63
CA PHE A 190 4.56 1.24 -6.20
C PHE A 190 6.00 1.75 -6.20
N LEU A 191 6.24 3.04 -6.39
CA LEU A 191 7.58 3.62 -6.28
C LEU A 191 8.12 3.55 -4.85
N VAL A 192 7.29 3.73 -3.83
CA VAL A 192 7.67 3.53 -2.40
C VAL A 192 8.00 2.07 -2.12
N ARG A 193 7.25 1.12 -2.68
CA ARG A 193 7.56 -0.32 -2.58
C ARG A 193 8.89 -0.67 -3.27
N ILE A 194 9.16 -0.08 -4.44
CA ILE A 194 10.45 -0.22 -5.15
C ILE A 194 11.57 0.32 -4.28
N LEU A 195 11.43 1.51 -3.68
CA LEU A 195 12.41 2.05 -2.73
C LEU A 195 12.69 1.05 -1.60
N GLN A 196 11.65 0.54 -0.96
CA GLN A 196 11.80 -0.42 0.14
C GLN A 196 12.54 -1.70 -0.31
N GLN A 197 12.22 -2.21 -1.49
CA GLN A 197 12.91 -3.38 -2.06
C GLN A 197 14.40 -3.10 -2.33
N LEU A 198 14.72 -1.94 -2.91
CA LEU A 198 16.10 -1.54 -3.19
C LEU A 198 16.92 -1.37 -1.92
N LEU A 199 16.35 -0.75 -0.88
CA LEU A 199 16.99 -0.59 0.43
C LEU A 199 17.24 -1.94 1.11
N ARG A 200 16.28 -2.86 1.05
CA ARG A 200 16.42 -4.22 1.57
C ARG A 200 17.57 -4.97 0.89
N ASN A 201 17.67 -4.86 -0.43
CA ASN A 201 18.69 -5.59 -1.21
C ASN A 201 20.07 -4.94 -1.15
N GLY A 202 20.19 -3.70 -0.66
CA GLY A 202 21.46 -2.98 -0.54
C GLY A 202 22.16 -2.69 -1.88
N ASN A 203 21.44 -2.82 -3.00
CA ASN A 203 21.98 -2.69 -4.36
C ASN A 203 21.29 -1.51 -5.06
N ALA A 204 21.99 -0.62 -5.71
CA ALA A 204 21.43 0.45 -6.55
C ALA A 204 21.24 1.83 -5.86
N ASP A 205 22.24 2.24 -5.09
CA ASP A 205 22.28 3.56 -4.42
C ASP A 205 21.95 4.74 -5.36
N ALA A 206 22.36 4.66 -6.63
CA ALA A 206 22.07 5.68 -7.62
C ALA A 206 20.57 5.80 -7.93
N ILE A 207 19.85 4.66 -8.02
CA ILE A 207 18.39 4.65 -8.24
C ILE A 207 17.67 5.16 -6.99
N VAL A 208 18.11 4.74 -5.80
CA VAL A 208 17.56 5.19 -4.52
C VAL A 208 17.63 6.72 -4.42
N LYS A 209 18.79 7.33 -4.70
CA LYS A 209 18.93 8.79 -4.70
C LYS A 209 18.00 9.48 -5.68
N LYS A 210 17.86 8.94 -6.88
CA LYS A 210 16.91 9.47 -7.88
C LYS A 210 15.47 9.39 -7.39
N LEU A 211 15.06 8.28 -6.78
CA LEU A 211 13.72 8.14 -6.20
C LEU A 211 13.49 9.17 -5.09
N LEU A 212 14.46 9.34 -4.19
CA LEU A 212 14.35 10.31 -3.10
C LEU A 212 14.24 11.75 -3.61
N ASP A 213 15.03 12.13 -4.63
CA ASP A 213 14.91 13.43 -5.29
C ASP A 213 13.49 13.64 -5.86
N ARG A 214 12.91 12.60 -6.48
CA ARG A 214 11.55 12.66 -7.00
C ARG A 214 10.50 12.75 -5.89
N PHE A 215 10.65 11.98 -4.82
CA PHE A 215 9.73 12.06 -3.68
C PHE A 215 9.76 13.42 -3.00
N LEU A 216 10.94 14.02 -2.85
CA LEU A 216 11.07 15.40 -2.35
C LEU A 216 10.36 16.42 -3.26
N TYR A 217 10.48 16.24 -4.58
CA TYR A 217 9.78 17.08 -5.54
C TYR A 217 8.26 16.92 -5.41
N TYR A 218 7.73 15.68 -5.43
CA TYR A 218 6.28 15.42 -5.32
C TYR A 218 5.71 15.87 -3.97
N ALA A 219 6.43 15.64 -2.86
CA ALA A 219 6.02 16.14 -1.55
C ALA A 219 5.94 17.69 -1.54
N GLY A 220 6.83 18.36 -2.28
CA GLY A 220 6.75 19.80 -2.49
C GLY A 220 5.49 20.22 -3.27
N LEU A 221 5.12 19.49 -4.32
CA LEU A 221 3.89 19.75 -5.09
C LEU A 221 2.63 19.56 -4.22
N CYS A 222 2.59 18.50 -3.40
CA CYS A 222 1.45 18.24 -2.53
C CYS A 222 1.18 19.39 -1.57
N ASN A 223 2.22 20.12 -1.13
CA ASN A 223 2.05 21.28 -0.27
C ASN A 223 1.47 22.50 -1.00
N THR A 224 1.66 22.61 -2.31
CA THR A 224 1.06 23.72 -3.08
C THR A 224 -0.45 23.58 -3.22
N ALA A 225 -0.96 22.35 -3.17
CA ALA A 225 -2.40 22.08 -3.23
C ALA A 225 -3.15 22.45 -1.94
N GLU A 226 -2.44 22.60 -0.81
CA GLU A 226 -3.03 23.09 0.45
C GLU A 226 -3.58 24.53 0.34
N SER A 227 -3.16 25.28 -0.68
CA SER A 227 -3.69 26.60 -1.00
C SER A 227 -5.00 26.58 -1.80
N MET A 228 -5.51 25.40 -2.18
CA MET A 228 -6.85 25.25 -2.76
C MET A 228 -7.87 25.43 -1.64
N ASP A 229 -8.38 26.65 -1.52
CA ASP A 229 -9.37 27.02 -0.52
C ASP A 229 -10.60 26.09 -0.61
N HIS A 230 -10.80 25.27 0.42
CA HIS A 230 -12.04 24.53 0.73
C HIS A 230 -12.29 23.17 0.04
N ALA A 231 -11.38 22.57 -0.67
CA ALA A 231 -11.57 21.21 -1.17
C ALA A 231 -11.28 20.18 -0.07
N GLU A 232 -12.29 19.40 0.31
CA GLU A 232 -12.09 18.19 1.11
C GLU A 232 -11.75 17.02 0.18
N PRO A 233 -10.83 16.10 0.56
CA PRO A 233 -10.52 14.95 -0.28
C PRO A 233 -11.72 14.00 -0.36
N LEU A 234 -11.72 13.08 -1.31
CA LEU A 234 -12.60 11.91 -1.32
C LEU A 234 -12.42 11.14 -0.01
N ARG A 235 -13.50 10.49 0.43
CA ARG A 235 -13.53 9.86 1.76
C ARG A 235 -12.53 8.71 1.91
N GLN A 236 -12.33 7.93 0.84
CA GLN A 236 -11.44 6.78 0.83
C GLN A 236 -10.50 6.85 -0.37
N PHE A 237 -9.30 6.31 -0.22
CA PHE A 237 -8.35 6.23 -1.33
C PHE A 237 -8.93 5.43 -2.51
N SER A 238 -9.65 4.34 -2.22
CA SER A 238 -10.34 3.53 -3.23
C SER A 238 -11.37 4.30 -4.05
N ASP A 239 -11.93 5.39 -3.52
CA ASP A 239 -12.94 6.19 -4.23
C ASP A 239 -12.39 6.84 -5.50
N LEU A 240 -11.05 7.00 -5.60
CA LEU A 240 -10.40 7.41 -6.84
C LEU A 240 -10.63 6.43 -8.00
N LEU A 241 -10.98 5.17 -7.72
CA LEU A 241 -11.26 4.12 -8.70
C LEU A 241 -12.75 3.94 -8.99
N ASN A 242 -13.63 4.78 -8.42
CA ASN A 242 -15.05 4.75 -8.75
C ASN A 242 -15.27 5.14 -10.21
N ASP A 243 -16.23 4.52 -10.88
CA ASP A 243 -16.51 4.72 -12.30
C ASP A 243 -16.72 6.20 -12.69
N GLU A 244 -17.28 7.01 -11.79
CA GLU A 244 -17.50 8.44 -11.97
C GLU A 244 -16.22 9.28 -11.99
N ASN A 245 -15.10 8.72 -11.49
CA ASN A 245 -13.77 9.37 -11.41
C ASN A 245 -12.81 8.86 -12.49
N LEU A 246 -13.28 7.97 -13.36
CA LEU A 246 -12.51 7.34 -14.41
C LEU A 246 -13.08 7.68 -15.79
N LEU A 247 -12.26 7.57 -16.81
CA LEU A 247 -12.75 7.59 -18.18
C LEU A 247 -13.76 6.44 -18.40
N PRO A 248 -14.80 6.62 -19.23
CA PRO A 248 -15.65 5.53 -19.66
C PRO A 248 -14.84 4.36 -20.23
N GLU A 249 -15.36 3.13 -20.17
CA GLU A 249 -14.67 1.96 -20.73
C GLU A 249 -14.46 2.09 -22.24
N ASP A 250 -15.39 2.75 -22.93
CA ASP A 250 -15.41 2.99 -24.36
C ASP A 250 -15.05 4.45 -24.73
N TYR A 251 -14.22 5.11 -23.87
CA TYR A 251 -13.80 6.49 -24.12
C TYR A 251 -13.13 6.64 -25.50
N ILE A 252 -13.31 7.82 -26.10
CA ILE A 252 -12.69 8.21 -27.34
C ILE A 252 -11.79 9.44 -27.14
N GLU A 253 -10.98 9.78 -28.14
CA GLU A 253 -10.05 10.91 -28.03
C GLU A 253 -10.73 12.23 -27.70
N GLU A 254 -11.97 12.44 -28.14
CA GLU A 254 -12.77 13.63 -27.82
C GLU A 254 -13.13 13.73 -26.33
N ASP A 255 -13.23 12.62 -25.61
CA ASP A 255 -13.49 12.65 -24.17
C ASP A 255 -12.25 13.09 -23.39
N LEU A 256 -11.05 12.68 -23.83
CA LEU A 256 -9.80 13.19 -23.31
C LEU A 256 -9.64 14.69 -23.59
N LEU A 257 -9.93 15.14 -24.81
CA LEU A 257 -9.84 16.56 -25.17
C LEU A 257 -10.76 17.42 -24.29
N LYS A 258 -11.99 16.96 -23.99
CA LYS A 258 -12.91 17.68 -23.08
C LYS A 258 -12.28 17.88 -21.70
N ILE A 259 -11.60 16.86 -21.14
CA ILE A 259 -10.95 16.98 -19.84
C ILE A 259 -9.84 18.04 -19.85
N TYR A 260 -9.09 18.16 -20.95
CA TYR A 260 -8.00 19.15 -21.04
C TYR A 260 -8.50 20.56 -21.36
N GLU A 261 -9.62 20.70 -22.04
CA GLU A 261 -10.15 21.98 -22.48
C GLU A 261 -11.16 22.61 -21.51
N ASP A 262 -11.84 21.79 -20.70
CA ASP A 262 -12.84 22.23 -19.73
C ASP A 262 -12.29 22.23 -18.30
N PRO A 263 -12.05 23.40 -17.70
CA PRO A 263 -11.56 23.50 -16.32
C PRO A 263 -12.47 22.84 -15.29
N ASP A 264 -13.78 22.71 -15.60
CA ASP A 264 -14.80 22.15 -14.72
C ASP A 264 -15.01 20.64 -14.96
N ALA A 265 -14.27 20.02 -15.88
CA ALA A 265 -14.36 18.57 -16.16
C ALA A 265 -13.94 17.69 -15.00
N ILE A 266 -13.09 18.21 -14.11
CA ILE A 266 -12.62 17.54 -12.90
C ILE A 266 -13.08 18.37 -11.71
N SER A 267 -13.82 17.76 -10.78
CA SER A 267 -14.22 18.46 -9.56
C SER A 267 -13.00 18.82 -8.69
N ASP A 268 -13.09 19.95 -7.98
CA ASP A 268 -12.04 20.38 -7.04
C ASP A 268 -11.74 19.30 -6.00
N GLN A 269 -12.77 18.56 -5.54
CA GLN A 269 -12.61 17.45 -4.60
C GLN A 269 -11.76 16.33 -5.20
N LEU A 270 -12.05 15.90 -6.43
CA LEU A 270 -11.29 14.85 -7.11
C LEU A 270 -9.86 15.29 -7.37
N PHE A 271 -9.68 16.50 -7.87
CA PHE A 271 -8.36 17.08 -8.14
C PHE A 271 -7.51 17.18 -6.87
N TYR A 272 -8.08 17.72 -5.78
CA TYR A 272 -7.40 17.78 -4.48
C TYR A 272 -7.03 16.40 -3.96
N SER A 273 -7.86 15.38 -4.20
CA SER A 273 -7.61 14.00 -3.75
C SER A 273 -6.35 13.39 -4.34
N PHE A 274 -5.94 13.77 -5.55
CA PHE A 274 -4.68 13.30 -6.13
C PHE A 274 -3.48 13.72 -5.28
N TYR A 275 -3.47 14.96 -4.81
CA TYR A 275 -2.40 15.50 -3.95
C TYR A 275 -2.49 14.97 -2.53
N TYR A 276 -3.69 14.91 -1.97
CA TYR A 276 -3.94 14.42 -0.61
C TYR A 276 -3.44 12.99 -0.43
N TYR A 277 -3.86 12.07 -1.30
CA TYR A 277 -3.45 10.67 -1.22
C TYR A 277 -2.00 10.46 -1.63
N ALA A 278 -1.48 11.23 -2.58
CA ALA A 278 -0.05 11.23 -2.88
C ALA A 278 0.79 11.63 -1.65
N LYS A 279 0.36 12.65 -0.89
CA LYS A 279 1.02 13.09 0.34
C LYS A 279 0.99 12.01 1.42
N ILE A 280 -0.16 11.32 1.60
CA ILE A 280 -0.28 10.19 2.55
C ILE A 280 0.74 9.09 2.19
N VAL A 281 0.82 8.70 0.91
CA VAL A 281 1.78 7.69 0.47
C VAL A 281 3.21 8.11 0.75
N LEU A 282 3.56 9.36 0.45
CA LEU A 282 4.91 9.90 0.66
C LEU A 282 5.26 10.06 2.15
N SER A 283 4.28 10.17 3.04
CA SER A 283 4.52 10.26 4.48
C SER A 283 5.07 8.98 5.11
N GLU A 284 5.01 7.86 4.40
CA GLU A 284 5.62 6.58 4.82
C GLU A 284 7.14 6.53 4.58
N VAL A 285 7.64 7.31 3.61
CA VAL A 285 9.04 7.24 3.18
C VAL A 285 10.03 7.56 4.31
N PRO A 286 9.81 8.60 5.15
CA PRO A 286 10.70 8.88 6.28
C PRO A 286 10.86 7.69 7.23
N ASP A 287 9.78 7.00 7.56
CA ASP A 287 9.82 5.86 8.49
C ASP A 287 10.54 4.66 7.88
N ILE A 288 10.40 4.45 6.56
CA ILE A 288 11.18 3.46 5.81
C ILE A 288 12.68 3.77 5.90
N LEU A 289 13.09 5.02 5.63
CA LEU A 289 14.49 5.45 5.69
C LEU A 289 15.07 5.31 7.10
N ASP A 290 14.31 5.68 8.12
CA ASP A 290 14.71 5.57 9.53
C ASP A 290 14.88 4.07 9.93
N TYR A 291 13.99 3.19 9.47
CA TYR A 291 14.11 1.75 9.70
C TYR A 291 15.40 1.18 9.12
N TYR A 292 15.75 1.53 7.88
CA TYR A 292 17.00 1.11 7.23
C TYR A 292 18.21 1.94 7.66
N LYS A 293 18.04 2.96 8.51
CA LYS A 293 19.10 3.86 9.02
C LYS A 293 19.95 4.49 7.92
N CYS A 294 19.27 4.94 6.87
CA CYS A 294 19.91 5.54 5.69
C CYS A 294 19.26 6.88 5.32
N TYR A 295 19.97 7.72 4.61
CA TYR A 295 19.50 9.01 4.07
C TYR A 295 18.79 9.91 5.11
N PRO A 296 19.43 10.25 6.25
CA PRO A 296 18.79 10.97 7.36
C PRO A 296 18.35 12.40 7.00
N ASP A 297 19.06 13.05 6.08
CA ASP A 297 18.72 14.41 5.64
C ASP A 297 17.46 14.40 4.77
N GLU A 298 17.34 13.44 3.85
CA GLU A 298 16.18 13.22 3.00
C GLU A 298 14.97 12.79 3.85
N SER A 299 15.16 11.89 4.83
CA SER A 299 14.12 11.48 5.79
C SER A 299 13.56 12.70 6.52
N LYS A 300 14.42 13.55 7.09
CA LYS A 300 14.02 14.75 7.81
C LYS A 300 13.27 15.74 6.90
N GLU A 301 13.75 15.97 5.69
CA GLU A 301 13.12 16.91 4.76
C GLU A 301 11.77 16.39 4.24
N LEU A 302 11.66 15.09 3.92
CA LEU A 302 10.39 14.46 3.55
C LEU A 302 9.38 14.56 4.68
N ARG A 303 9.79 14.24 5.93
CA ARG A 303 8.95 14.35 7.11
C ARG A 303 8.40 15.78 7.25
N ARG A 304 9.26 16.79 7.15
CA ARG A 304 8.87 18.20 7.19
C ARG A 304 7.85 18.58 6.10
N ARG A 305 7.96 17.99 4.90
CA ARG A 305 7.05 18.27 3.78
C ARG A 305 5.72 17.52 3.89
N THR A 306 5.67 16.43 4.64
CA THR A 306 4.49 15.58 4.77
C THR A 306 3.76 15.70 6.10
N GLU A 307 4.34 16.38 7.11
CA GLU A 307 3.83 16.47 8.50
C GLU A 307 2.44 17.12 8.68
N ASN A 308 1.96 17.91 7.74
CA ASN A 308 0.68 18.64 7.87
C ASN A 308 -0.45 17.97 7.06
N ILE A 309 -0.64 16.68 7.23
CA ILE A 309 -1.83 16.00 6.70
C ILE A 309 -2.94 16.17 7.74
N PRO A 310 -4.03 16.89 7.45
CA PRO A 310 -5.20 16.83 8.33
C PRO A 310 -5.78 15.41 8.24
N LEU A 311 -5.62 14.67 9.32
CA LEU A 311 -6.20 13.35 9.54
C LEU A 311 -7.67 13.46 9.91
#